data_3dfc50539a01ad30ff4d8ca13a6f05bc
#
_entry.id   3dfc50539a01ad30ff4d8ca13a6f05bc
#
_cell.length_a   1.000
_cell.length_b   1.000
_cell.length_c   1.000
_cell.angle_alpha   90.00
_cell.angle_beta   90.00
_cell.angle_gamma   90.00
#
_symmetry.space_group_name_H-M   'P 1'
#
loop_
_entity.id
_entity.type
_entity.pdbx_description
1 polymer ?
#
loop_
_entity_poly.entity_id
_entity_poly.type
_entity_poly.pdbx_seq_one_letter_code
_entity_poly.pdbx_strand_id
1 'polypeptide(L)'
;KVMTAYGRGTYGRLGGDVFGMCVPYEDGAAIYHILEGIRAEIRKHSVHYYLETCAGIYLVDDPDMEVAAMHDNAEIAAAQCKGQYMVHDVLYTEEIGQKVLREQHIIDEMDAALAEQQFIVYFQPKYQLKKMAPYGAEALVRWKKPSGEIVLPNEFIPIFERNGFITKLDYYVWEKVCQFIDSELSQGRNPAPISVNVSRVNLYNPDFMDSLIDLIHRYHIPPHYLNLELTESVFSEDAELIQRAVNYLHDAGFTILMDDFGSGYSSLNILKDVDLDVLKIDMKFFSKGNTAEKGAKIIEAVIRMAESLDMMVIAEGVEEKHQVDFLNDLGCDYIQGYYFGRPMSQDQYEKLTNHDEEEQHDMLQPESS
;
A
#
# COMPACT_ATOMS: atom_id res chain seq x y z
N LYS A 1 -41.97 -14.74 4.18
CA LYS A 1 -42.26 -16.21 4.43
C LYS A 1 -41.05 -16.92 5.02
N VAL A 2 -39.82 -16.69 4.50
CA VAL A 2 -38.60 -17.33 5.02
C VAL A 2 -38.33 -16.95 6.48
N MET A 3 -38.29 -15.66 6.75
CA MET A 3 -38.01 -15.16 8.11
C MET A 3 -39.11 -15.53 9.11
N THR A 4 -40.37 -15.66 8.68
CA THR A 4 -41.51 -16.08 9.55
C THR A 4 -41.36 -17.52 10.08
N ALA A 5 -40.61 -18.37 9.39
CA ALA A 5 -40.42 -19.77 9.80
C ALA A 5 -39.40 -19.96 10.92
N TYR A 6 -38.48 -19.01 11.12
CA TYR A 6 -37.33 -19.14 12.03
C TYR A 6 -37.43 -18.33 13.31
N GLY A 7 -38.47 -17.50 13.54
CA GLY A 7 -38.31 -16.59 14.61
C GLY A 7 -39.47 -16.25 15.52
N ARG A 8 -39.24 -16.33 16.81
CA ARG A 8 -39.79 -15.43 17.81
C ARG A 8 -38.97 -14.12 17.71
N GLY A 9 -39.45 -13.13 16.98
CA GLY A 9 -38.76 -11.85 16.83
C GLY A 9 -39.44 -10.95 15.83
N THR A 10 -38.85 -9.78 15.61
CA THR A 10 -39.33 -8.79 14.65
C THR A 10 -38.41 -8.80 13.43
N TYR A 11 -38.99 -8.67 12.23
CA TYR A 11 -38.26 -8.60 10.98
C TYR A 11 -38.97 -7.66 9.99
N GLY A 12 -38.19 -7.07 9.10
CA GLY A 12 -38.74 -6.19 8.08
C GLY A 12 -37.76 -5.97 6.92
N ARG A 13 -38.29 -5.45 5.82
CA ARG A 13 -37.48 -4.93 4.72
C ARG A 13 -37.17 -3.46 5.01
N LEU A 14 -35.90 -3.11 5.01
CA LEU A 14 -35.43 -1.76 5.32
C LEU A 14 -35.30 -0.91 4.05
N GLY A 15 -34.92 -1.53 2.92
CA GLY A 15 -34.83 -0.89 1.62
C GLY A 15 -34.11 -1.77 0.61
N GLY A 16 -34.42 -1.67 -0.68
CA GLY A 16 -33.75 -2.45 -1.72
C GLY A 16 -33.72 -3.96 -1.42
N ASP A 17 -32.56 -4.50 -1.27
CA ASP A 17 -32.22 -5.89 -0.92
C ASP A 17 -31.85 -6.07 0.56
N VAL A 18 -32.00 -5.01 1.39
CA VAL A 18 -31.63 -5.02 2.81
C VAL A 18 -32.86 -5.40 3.67
N PHE A 19 -32.64 -6.35 4.55
CA PHE A 19 -33.62 -6.84 5.51
C PHE A 19 -33.02 -6.82 6.90
N GLY A 20 -33.79 -6.33 7.89
CA GLY A 20 -33.43 -6.37 9.30
C GLY A 20 -34.23 -7.40 10.06
N MET A 21 -33.64 -7.99 11.07
CA MET A 21 -34.33 -8.86 12.03
C MET A 21 -33.76 -8.66 13.45
N CYS A 22 -34.64 -8.69 14.41
CA CYS A 22 -34.28 -8.70 15.83
C CYS A 22 -34.85 -10.00 16.43
N VAL A 23 -34.01 -10.88 16.89
CA VAL A 23 -34.40 -12.20 17.39
C VAL A 23 -33.73 -12.50 18.72
N PRO A 24 -34.43 -13.16 19.65
CA PRO A 24 -33.80 -13.71 20.83
C PRO A 24 -32.86 -14.85 20.45
N TYR A 25 -31.72 -14.96 21.09
CA TYR A 25 -30.76 -16.04 20.89
C TYR A 25 -30.36 -16.62 22.25
N GLU A 26 -29.99 -17.92 22.27
CA GLU A 26 -29.51 -18.61 23.46
C GLU A 26 -27.98 -18.58 23.53
N ASP A 27 -27.35 -18.75 22.36
CA ASP A 27 -25.90 -18.68 22.20
C ASP A 27 -25.52 -18.26 20.76
N GLY A 28 -24.24 -18.03 20.53
CA GLY A 28 -23.74 -17.62 19.21
C GLY A 28 -24.02 -18.66 18.10
N ALA A 29 -24.06 -19.95 18.44
CA ALA A 29 -24.35 -21.01 17.45
C ALA A 29 -25.80 -20.93 16.95
N ALA A 30 -26.75 -20.54 17.80
CA ALA A 30 -28.16 -20.37 17.44
C ALA A 30 -28.33 -19.30 16.35
N ILE A 31 -27.54 -18.21 16.41
CA ILE A 31 -27.60 -17.12 15.42
C ILE A 31 -27.18 -17.64 14.05
N TYR A 32 -26.02 -18.31 13.96
CA TYR A 32 -25.52 -18.86 12.69
C TYR A 32 -26.47 -19.92 12.13
N HIS A 33 -27.12 -20.73 12.99
CA HIS A 33 -28.12 -21.69 12.56
C HIS A 33 -29.34 -21.01 11.89
N ILE A 34 -29.80 -19.89 12.45
CA ILE A 34 -30.90 -19.10 11.87
C ILE A 34 -30.48 -18.57 10.50
N LEU A 35 -29.28 -17.99 10.37
CA LEU A 35 -28.78 -17.42 9.12
C LEU A 35 -28.60 -18.48 8.03
N GLU A 36 -28.04 -19.64 8.36
CA GLU A 36 -27.94 -20.77 7.44
C GLU A 36 -29.31 -21.30 7.00
N GLY A 37 -30.27 -21.35 7.90
CA GLY A 37 -31.65 -21.69 7.56
C GLY A 37 -32.29 -20.73 6.57
N ILE A 38 -32.04 -19.41 6.74
CA ILE A 38 -32.52 -18.38 5.82
C ILE A 38 -31.85 -18.55 4.44
N ARG A 39 -30.53 -18.77 4.39
CA ARG A 39 -29.80 -19.02 3.15
C ARG A 39 -30.31 -20.28 2.42
N ALA A 40 -30.54 -21.35 3.16
CA ALA A 40 -31.06 -22.58 2.59
C ALA A 40 -32.43 -22.37 1.92
N GLU A 41 -33.32 -21.58 2.53
CA GLU A 41 -34.61 -21.26 1.93
C GLU A 41 -34.48 -20.29 0.72
N ILE A 42 -33.57 -19.31 0.75
CA ILE A 42 -33.31 -18.43 -0.39
C ILE A 42 -32.84 -19.27 -1.59
N ARG A 43 -31.90 -20.19 -1.37
CA ARG A 43 -31.37 -21.09 -2.42
C ARG A 43 -32.46 -21.95 -3.07
N LYS A 44 -33.48 -22.41 -2.32
CA LYS A 44 -34.60 -23.15 -2.88
C LYS A 44 -35.46 -22.36 -3.86
N HIS A 45 -35.51 -21.05 -3.70
CA HIS A 45 -36.36 -20.16 -4.51
C HIS A 45 -35.60 -19.48 -5.67
N SER A 46 -34.27 -19.45 -5.64
CA SER A 46 -33.42 -18.88 -6.69
C SER A 46 -32.98 -19.95 -7.69
N VAL A 47 -33.89 -20.33 -8.62
CA VAL A 47 -33.66 -21.44 -9.57
C VAL A 47 -32.65 -21.08 -10.67
N HIS A 48 -32.32 -19.78 -10.89
CA HIS A 48 -31.53 -19.32 -12.03
C HIS A 48 -30.36 -18.41 -11.67
N TYR A 49 -30.20 -17.99 -10.40
CA TYR A 49 -29.13 -17.07 -9.97
C TYR A 49 -28.55 -17.55 -8.65
N TYR A 50 -27.23 -17.53 -8.55
CA TYR A 50 -26.56 -17.70 -7.27
C TYR A 50 -26.66 -16.39 -6.49
N LEU A 51 -27.49 -16.40 -5.42
CA LEU A 51 -27.64 -15.24 -4.54
C LEU A 51 -26.75 -15.44 -3.31
N GLU A 52 -25.72 -14.64 -3.20
CA GLU A 52 -24.96 -14.51 -1.96
C GLU A 52 -25.65 -13.53 -1.03
N THR A 53 -25.68 -13.88 0.25
CA THR A 53 -26.24 -13.03 1.30
C THR A 53 -25.18 -12.76 2.35
N CYS A 54 -25.01 -11.49 2.67
CA CYS A 54 -24.18 -11.04 3.79
C CYS A 54 -25.08 -10.73 4.99
N ALA A 55 -24.62 -11.04 6.19
CA ALA A 55 -25.30 -10.65 7.42
C ALA A 55 -24.32 -9.94 8.37
N GLY A 56 -24.71 -8.76 8.83
CA GLY A 56 -24.09 -8.09 9.96
C GLY A 56 -24.89 -8.43 11.23
N ILE A 57 -24.19 -8.77 12.28
CA ILE A 57 -24.77 -9.21 13.53
C ILE A 57 -24.34 -8.24 14.64
N TYR A 58 -25.26 -7.66 15.34
CA TYR A 58 -25.03 -6.93 16.58
C TYR A 58 -25.67 -7.68 17.76
N LEU A 59 -24.90 -7.98 18.77
CA LEU A 59 -25.41 -8.58 20.02
C LEU A 59 -25.83 -7.45 20.93
N VAL A 60 -27.12 -7.38 21.23
CA VAL A 60 -27.66 -6.36 22.14
C VAL A 60 -27.27 -6.74 23.57
N ASP A 61 -26.33 -6.02 24.13
CA ASP A 61 -25.85 -6.11 25.51
C ASP A 61 -26.41 -4.98 26.40
N ASP A 62 -26.73 -3.84 25.79
CA ASP A 62 -27.41 -2.73 26.44
C ASP A 62 -28.84 -2.57 25.86
N PRO A 63 -29.88 -2.97 26.59
CA PRO A 63 -31.27 -2.84 26.14
C PRO A 63 -31.76 -1.39 26.08
N ASP A 64 -31.08 -0.45 26.72
CA ASP A 64 -31.41 0.98 26.73
C ASP A 64 -30.80 1.74 25.54
N MET A 65 -29.93 1.09 24.74
CA MET A 65 -29.39 1.66 23.53
C MET A 65 -30.51 1.97 22.51
N GLU A 66 -30.39 3.06 21.78
CA GLU A 66 -31.33 3.40 20.71
C GLU A 66 -31.30 2.35 19.59
N VAL A 67 -32.50 1.95 19.12
CA VAL A 67 -32.66 0.95 18.06
C VAL A 67 -31.92 1.35 16.78
N ALA A 68 -31.85 2.65 16.48
CA ALA A 68 -31.10 3.17 15.36
C ALA A 68 -29.60 2.83 15.47
N ALA A 69 -28.99 3.03 16.62
CA ALA A 69 -27.59 2.71 16.86
C ALA A 69 -27.31 1.19 16.79
N MET A 70 -28.25 0.36 17.31
CA MET A 70 -28.15 -1.10 17.16
C MET A 70 -28.17 -1.53 15.68
N HIS A 71 -29.03 -0.88 14.89
CA HIS A 71 -29.12 -1.11 13.45
C HIS A 71 -27.82 -0.68 12.74
N ASP A 72 -27.33 0.52 13.04
CA ASP A 72 -26.11 1.05 12.43
C ASP A 72 -24.92 0.16 12.72
N ASN A 73 -24.78 -0.36 13.95
CA ASN A 73 -23.75 -1.32 14.30
C ASN A 73 -23.83 -2.62 13.49
N ALA A 74 -25.05 -3.15 13.29
CA ALA A 74 -25.25 -4.32 12.46
C ALA A 74 -24.96 -4.03 10.97
N GLU A 75 -25.31 -2.84 10.47
CA GLU A 75 -25.01 -2.43 9.10
C GLU A 75 -23.51 -2.23 8.85
N ILE A 76 -22.81 -1.63 9.81
CA ILE A 76 -21.34 -1.52 9.80
C ILE A 76 -20.69 -2.91 9.68
N ALA A 77 -21.16 -3.89 10.46
CA ALA A 77 -20.67 -5.25 10.37
C ALA A 77 -21.00 -5.91 9.02
N ALA A 78 -22.23 -5.71 8.50
CA ALA A 78 -22.62 -6.24 7.20
C ALA A 78 -21.78 -5.67 6.05
N ALA A 79 -21.35 -4.42 6.13
CA ALA A 79 -20.49 -3.79 5.15
C ALA A 79 -19.11 -4.48 5.03
N GLN A 80 -18.63 -5.11 6.09
CA GLN A 80 -17.37 -5.86 6.07
C GLN A 80 -17.43 -7.14 5.22
N CYS A 81 -18.64 -7.67 4.94
CA CYS A 81 -18.78 -8.85 4.06
C CYS A 81 -18.64 -8.49 2.56
N LYS A 82 -18.86 -7.23 2.18
CA LYS A 82 -18.87 -6.84 0.77
C LYS A 82 -17.48 -7.02 0.13
N GLY A 83 -17.45 -7.76 -0.99
CA GLY A 83 -16.21 -8.05 -1.72
C GLY A 83 -15.40 -9.24 -1.17
N GLN A 84 -15.89 -9.94 -0.16
CA GLN A 84 -15.24 -11.13 0.40
C GLN A 84 -16.07 -12.39 0.09
N TYR A 85 -15.65 -13.19 -0.89
CA TYR A 85 -16.37 -14.40 -1.34
C TYR A 85 -16.58 -15.48 -0.25
N MET A 86 -15.78 -15.45 0.82
CA MET A 86 -15.80 -16.49 1.87
C MET A 86 -16.42 -16.03 3.19
N VAL A 87 -16.71 -14.73 3.32
CA VAL A 87 -17.24 -14.16 4.56
C VAL A 87 -18.71 -13.76 4.34
N HIS A 88 -19.61 -14.52 4.95
CA HIS A 88 -21.04 -14.28 4.81
C HIS A 88 -21.68 -13.65 6.04
N ASP A 89 -21.02 -13.75 7.21
CA ASP A 89 -21.51 -13.27 8.49
C ASP A 89 -20.41 -12.55 9.24
N VAL A 90 -20.66 -11.34 9.69
CA VAL A 90 -19.73 -10.57 10.51
C VAL A 90 -20.45 -10.12 11.78
N LEU A 91 -19.83 -10.44 12.91
CA LEU A 91 -20.25 -9.95 14.21
C LEU A 91 -19.64 -8.55 14.41
N TYR A 92 -20.47 -7.58 14.75
CA TYR A 92 -19.98 -6.26 15.16
C TYR A 92 -19.11 -6.37 16.41
N THR A 93 -17.98 -5.72 16.36
CA THR A 93 -17.11 -5.48 17.51
C THR A 93 -16.81 -4.00 17.60
N GLU A 94 -16.48 -3.53 18.79
CA GLU A 94 -16.08 -2.12 18.99
C GLU A 94 -14.88 -1.73 18.09
N GLU A 95 -13.97 -2.68 17.84
CA GLU A 95 -12.84 -2.48 16.93
C GLU A 95 -13.28 -2.17 15.48
N ILE A 96 -14.31 -2.86 14.99
CA ILE A 96 -14.90 -2.61 13.68
C ILE A 96 -15.51 -1.21 13.65
N GLY A 97 -16.27 -0.85 14.67
CA GLY A 97 -16.87 0.49 14.80
C GLY A 97 -15.82 1.59 14.81
N GLN A 98 -14.79 1.45 15.63
CA GLN A 98 -13.71 2.42 15.72
C GLN A 98 -12.92 2.54 14.40
N LYS A 99 -12.72 1.42 13.69
CA LYS A 99 -12.07 1.44 12.37
C LYS A 99 -12.88 2.26 11.37
N VAL A 100 -14.19 2.06 11.30
CA VAL A 100 -15.07 2.80 10.38
C VAL A 100 -15.10 4.29 10.72
N LEU A 101 -15.18 4.63 12.01
CA LEU A 101 -15.11 6.03 12.45
C LEU A 101 -13.77 6.68 12.07
N ARG A 102 -12.64 5.95 12.24
CA ARG A 102 -11.32 6.44 11.84
C ARG A 102 -11.23 6.65 10.31
N GLU A 103 -11.74 5.71 9.52
CA GLU A 103 -11.80 5.86 8.05
C GLU A 103 -12.62 7.11 7.66
N GLN A 104 -13.76 7.35 8.32
CA GLN A 104 -14.59 8.53 8.04
C GLN A 104 -13.86 9.83 8.40
N HIS A 105 -13.18 9.88 9.56
CA HIS A 105 -12.38 11.06 9.95
C HIS A 105 -11.28 11.35 8.93
N ILE A 106 -10.62 10.31 8.40
CA ILE A 106 -9.60 10.46 7.36
C ILE A 106 -10.20 11.08 6.09
N ILE A 107 -11.40 10.63 5.68
CA ILE A 107 -12.09 11.16 4.51
C ILE A 107 -12.52 12.62 4.74
N ASP A 108 -13.04 12.94 5.91
CA ASP A 108 -13.52 14.29 6.23
C ASP A 108 -12.36 15.33 6.29
N GLU A 109 -11.17 14.89 6.67
CA GLU A 109 -10.01 15.78 6.86
C GLU A 109 -9.10 15.87 5.60
N MET A 110 -9.16 14.95 4.64
CA MET A 110 -8.17 14.78 3.57
C MET A 110 -7.95 16.02 2.68
N ASP A 111 -9.03 16.71 2.25
CA ASP A 111 -8.91 17.89 1.39
C ASP A 111 -8.31 19.09 2.16
N ALA A 112 -8.70 19.29 3.41
CA ALA A 112 -8.13 20.31 4.27
C ALA A 112 -6.65 20.02 4.57
N ALA A 113 -6.32 18.76 4.87
CA ALA A 113 -4.95 18.33 5.13
C ALA A 113 -4.01 18.58 3.94
N LEU A 114 -4.48 18.35 2.72
CA LEU A 114 -3.71 18.65 1.51
C LEU A 114 -3.51 20.16 1.34
N ALA A 115 -4.56 20.94 1.49
CA ALA A 115 -4.52 22.40 1.36
C ALA A 115 -3.60 23.06 2.41
N GLU A 116 -3.59 22.53 3.63
CA GLU A 116 -2.76 23.01 4.75
C GLU A 116 -1.36 22.40 4.77
N GLN A 117 -0.98 21.63 3.75
CA GLN A 117 0.33 20.98 3.61
C GLN A 117 0.70 20.08 4.80
N GLN A 118 -0.29 19.37 5.35
CA GLN A 118 -0.08 18.42 6.44
C GLN A 118 0.62 17.12 5.98
N PHE A 119 0.61 16.83 4.67
CA PHE A 119 1.37 15.73 4.10
C PHE A 119 2.84 16.12 3.92
N ILE A 120 3.71 15.41 4.61
CA ILE A 120 5.17 15.65 4.57
C ILE A 120 5.87 14.46 3.91
N VAL A 121 6.97 14.71 3.22
CA VAL A 121 7.77 13.68 2.57
C VAL A 121 8.96 13.33 3.45
N TYR A 122 9.09 12.04 3.74
CA TYR A 122 10.27 11.44 4.34
C TYR A 122 11.06 10.73 3.26
N PHE A 123 12.37 10.65 3.43
CA PHE A 123 13.28 9.99 2.52
C PHE A 123 13.89 8.77 3.20
N GLN A 124 13.75 7.60 2.60
CA GLN A 124 14.46 6.42 3.05
C GLN A 124 15.64 6.16 2.14
N PRO A 125 16.88 6.22 2.64
CA PRO A 125 18.06 6.10 1.81
C PRO A 125 18.22 4.70 1.22
N LYS A 126 18.62 4.66 -0.05
CA LYS A 126 19.09 3.48 -0.77
C LYS A 126 20.60 3.49 -0.83
N TYR A 127 21.24 2.38 -0.55
CA TYR A 127 22.71 2.25 -0.53
C TYR A 127 23.21 1.37 -1.65
N GLN A 128 24.25 1.80 -2.33
CA GLN A 128 24.97 0.97 -3.26
C GLN A 128 25.89 0.03 -2.48
N LEU A 129 25.67 -1.29 -2.58
CA LEU A 129 26.39 -2.29 -1.80
C LEU A 129 27.89 -2.26 -2.02
N LYS A 130 28.33 -2.23 -3.28
CA LYS A 130 29.78 -2.25 -3.61
C LYS A 130 30.54 -1.06 -3.05
N LYS A 131 29.92 0.08 -2.90
CA LYS A 131 30.55 1.30 -2.40
C LYS A 131 30.23 1.59 -0.94
N MET A 132 29.22 0.91 -0.39
CA MET A 132 28.65 1.18 0.94
C MET A 132 28.28 2.65 1.14
N ALA A 133 27.78 3.29 0.11
CA ALA A 133 27.48 4.72 0.05
C ALA A 133 26.01 4.96 -0.37
N PRO A 134 25.40 6.06 0.09
CA PRO A 134 24.06 6.46 -0.37
C PRO A 134 24.03 6.62 -1.89
N TYR A 135 22.98 6.09 -2.54
CA TYR A 135 22.81 6.16 -3.99
C TYR A 135 21.54 6.93 -4.37
N GLY A 136 20.59 7.01 -3.49
CA GLY A 136 19.30 7.64 -3.71
C GLY A 136 18.40 7.46 -2.51
N ALA A 137 17.13 7.75 -2.68
CA ALA A 137 16.14 7.49 -1.64
C ALA A 137 14.79 7.11 -2.24
N GLU A 138 13.93 6.54 -1.41
CA GLU A 138 12.50 6.45 -1.66
C GLU A 138 11.77 7.56 -0.89
N ALA A 139 10.89 8.28 -1.58
CA ALA A 139 10.04 9.30 -1.00
C ALA A 139 8.79 8.66 -0.40
N LEU A 140 8.66 8.78 0.91
CA LEU A 140 7.60 8.16 1.69
C LEU A 140 6.74 9.23 2.36
N VAL A 141 5.48 9.32 1.96
CA VAL A 141 4.55 10.29 2.55
C VAL A 141 4.21 9.94 3.99
N ARG A 142 4.05 10.97 4.83
CA ARG A 142 3.52 10.89 6.19
C ARG A 142 2.48 11.99 6.36
N TRP A 143 1.40 11.72 7.04
CA TRP A 143 0.41 12.74 7.36
C TRP A 143 0.64 13.25 8.78
N LYS A 144 1.19 14.44 8.90
CA LYS A 144 1.46 15.11 10.17
C LYS A 144 0.31 16.04 10.50
N LYS A 145 -0.53 15.65 11.44
CA LYS A 145 -1.64 16.48 11.91
C LYS A 145 -1.18 17.70 12.68
N PRO A 146 -1.99 18.77 12.80
CA PRO A 146 -1.67 19.94 13.61
C PRO A 146 -1.40 19.62 15.09
N SER A 147 -1.95 18.53 15.60
CA SER A 147 -1.68 18.00 16.95
C SER A 147 -0.25 17.51 17.13
N GLY A 148 0.50 17.30 16.06
CA GLY A 148 1.81 16.66 16.04
C GLY A 148 1.75 15.12 15.84
N GLU A 149 0.58 14.53 15.81
CA GLU A 149 0.37 13.12 15.49
C GLU A 149 0.80 12.83 14.05
N ILE A 150 1.49 11.72 13.84
CA ILE A 150 1.85 11.22 12.51
C ILE A 150 0.97 10.02 12.19
N VAL A 151 0.09 10.15 11.19
CA VAL A 151 -0.69 9.06 10.63
C VAL A 151 0.15 8.36 9.56
N LEU A 152 0.21 7.04 9.64
CA LEU A 152 1.04 6.23 8.74
C LEU A 152 0.33 5.94 7.42
N PRO A 153 1.07 5.73 6.32
CA PRO A 153 0.51 5.48 4.98
C PRO A 153 -0.50 4.32 4.92
N ASN A 154 -0.26 3.24 5.65
CA ASN A 154 -1.14 2.08 5.70
C ASN A 154 -2.54 2.39 6.28
N GLU A 155 -2.71 3.52 6.96
CA GLU A 155 -4.01 3.95 7.50
C GLU A 155 -4.81 4.75 6.47
N PHE A 156 -4.18 5.58 5.63
CA PHE A 156 -4.90 6.48 4.72
C PHE A 156 -4.77 6.14 3.22
N ILE A 157 -3.67 5.57 2.77
CA ILE A 157 -3.48 5.23 1.35
C ILE A 157 -4.58 4.31 0.81
N PRO A 158 -4.97 3.19 1.48
CA PRO A 158 -6.04 2.34 0.98
C PRO A 158 -7.40 3.06 0.88
N ILE A 159 -7.63 4.05 1.74
CA ILE A 159 -8.84 4.88 1.71
C ILE A 159 -8.81 5.82 0.51
N PHE A 160 -7.67 6.48 0.28
CA PHE A 160 -7.47 7.43 -0.81
C PHE A 160 -7.49 6.75 -2.19
N GLU A 161 -7.02 5.51 -2.28
CA GLU A 161 -7.16 4.70 -3.49
C GLU A 161 -8.61 4.37 -3.80
N ARG A 162 -9.39 3.96 -2.79
CA ARG A 162 -10.82 3.62 -2.94
C ARG A 162 -11.68 4.82 -3.37
N ASN A 163 -11.35 6.02 -2.90
CA ASN A 163 -12.13 7.24 -3.20
C ASN A 163 -11.51 8.11 -4.30
N GLY A 164 -10.35 7.72 -4.86
CA GLY A 164 -9.65 8.44 -5.93
C GLY A 164 -8.83 9.65 -5.48
N PHE A 165 -8.81 10.00 -4.19
CA PHE A 165 -8.01 11.11 -3.66
C PHE A 165 -6.50 10.88 -3.81
N ILE A 166 -6.09 9.62 -3.94
CA ILE A 166 -4.69 9.24 -4.11
C ILE A 166 -4.02 9.97 -5.28
N THR A 167 -4.74 10.28 -6.36
CA THR A 167 -4.18 11.00 -7.51
C THR A 167 -3.72 12.42 -7.14
N LYS A 168 -4.46 13.10 -6.27
CA LYS A 168 -4.06 14.42 -5.76
C LYS A 168 -2.87 14.33 -4.82
N LEU A 169 -2.84 13.30 -3.98
CA LEU A 169 -1.75 13.08 -3.04
C LEU A 169 -0.45 12.72 -3.77
N ASP A 170 -0.52 11.80 -4.73
CA ASP A 170 0.65 11.39 -5.51
C ASP A 170 1.26 12.60 -6.23
N TYR A 171 0.44 13.39 -6.94
CA TYR A 171 0.91 14.62 -7.58
C TYR A 171 1.57 15.59 -6.61
N TYR A 172 0.98 15.77 -5.43
CA TYR A 172 1.54 16.61 -4.38
C TYR A 172 2.93 16.09 -3.92
N VAL A 173 3.06 14.79 -3.70
CA VAL A 173 4.33 14.16 -3.31
C VAL A 173 5.38 14.32 -4.40
N TRP A 174 5.02 14.08 -5.68
CA TRP A 174 5.93 14.27 -6.81
C TRP A 174 6.40 15.71 -6.92
N GLU A 175 5.49 16.68 -6.74
CA GLU A 175 5.85 18.10 -6.74
C GLU A 175 6.82 18.45 -5.60
N LYS A 176 6.62 17.92 -4.38
CA LYS A 176 7.56 18.11 -3.26
C LYS A 176 8.93 17.51 -3.54
N VAL A 177 8.99 16.34 -4.16
CA VAL A 177 10.26 15.71 -4.56
C VAL A 177 10.94 16.52 -5.67
N CYS A 178 10.19 17.02 -6.66
CA CYS A 178 10.72 17.89 -7.70
C CYS A 178 11.28 19.20 -7.11
N GLN A 179 10.58 19.82 -6.15
CA GLN A 179 11.09 21.01 -5.43
C GLN A 179 12.40 20.72 -4.71
N PHE A 180 12.52 19.57 -4.08
CA PHE A 180 13.76 19.14 -3.44
C PHE A 180 14.90 18.99 -4.45
N ILE A 181 14.69 18.25 -5.53
CA ILE A 181 15.70 18.01 -6.57
C ILE A 181 16.14 19.34 -7.22
N ASP A 182 15.21 20.23 -7.57
CA ASP A 182 15.50 21.56 -8.12
C ASP A 182 16.34 22.40 -7.15
N SER A 183 16.02 22.37 -5.86
CA SER A 183 16.81 23.06 -4.83
C SER A 183 18.25 22.54 -4.79
N GLU A 184 18.48 21.23 -4.85
CA GLU A 184 19.81 20.63 -4.88
C GLU A 184 20.59 21.03 -6.13
N LEU A 185 19.97 20.90 -7.31
CA LEU A 185 20.58 21.29 -8.58
C LEU A 185 20.91 22.78 -8.66
N SER A 186 20.02 23.65 -8.16
CA SER A 186 20.20 25.11 -8.12
C SER A 186 21.37 25.53 -7.22
N GLN A 187 21.71 24.73 -6.21
CA GLN A 187 22.87 24.92 -5.34
C GLN A 187 24.15 24.32 -5.93
N GLY A 188 24.10 23.80 -7.16
CA GLY A 188 25.24 23.18 -7.85
C GLY A 188 25.61 21.79 -7.34
N ARG A 189 24.72 21.17 -6.55
CA ARG A 189 24.89 19.79 -6.11
C ARG A 189 24.39 18.82 -7.18
N ASN A 190 24.84 17.59 -7.13
CA ASN A 190 24.37 16.50 -7.99
C ASN A 190 23.60 15.51 -7.14
N PRO A 191 22.27 15.71 -6.93
CA PRO A 191 21.50 14.84 -6.06
C PRO A 191 21.45 13.42 -6.62
N ALA A 192 21.35 12.46 -5.72
CA ALA A 192 21.04 11.08 -6.12
C ALA A 192 19.58 10.96 -6.53
N PRO A 193 19.20 9.96 -7.37
CA PRO A 193 17.84 9.77 -7.81
C PRO A 193 16.86 9.50 -6.65
N ILE A 194 15.68 10.10 -6.73
CA ILE A 194 14.61 9.89 -5.74
C ILE A 194 13.48 9.10 -6.40
N SER A 195 13.10 8.00 -5.79
CA SER A 195 11.94 7.23 -6.23
C SER A 195 10.66 7.73 -5.57
N VAL A 196 9.60 7.76 -6.36
CA VAL A 196 8.24 8.08 -5.92
C VAL A 196 7.29 6.95 -6.30
N ASN A 197 6.37 6.67 -5.40
CA ASN A 197 5.31 5.71 -5.67
C ASN A 197 4.30 6.28 -6.67
N VAL A 198 3.82 5.43 -7.57
CA VAL A 198 2.76 5.73 -8.54
C VAL A 198 1.60 4.78 -8.29
N SER A 199 0.51 5.31 -7.76
CA SER A 199 -0.71 4.53 -7.57
C SER A 199 -1.27 4.05 -8.91
N ARG A 200 -1.80 2.82 -8.94
CA ARG A 200 -2.47 2.25 -10.13
C ARG A 200 -3.56 3.15 -10.69
N VAL A 201 -4.25 3.91 -9.84
CA VAL A 201 -5.34 4.83 -10.26
C VAL A 201 -4.82 5.88 -11.24
N ASN A 202 -3.56 6.32 -11.10
CA ASN A 202 -2.94 7.29 -11.99
C ASN A 202 -2.75 6.73 -13.41
N LEU A 203 -2.42 5.45 -13.55
CA LEU A 203 -2.18 4.84 -14.86
C LEU A 203 -3.43 4.73 -15.73
N TYR A 204 -4.61 4.76 -15.11
CA TYR A 204 -5.89 4.84 -15.80
C TYR A 204 -6.33 6.28 -16.09
N ASN A 205 -5.61 7.29 -15.58
CA ASN A 205 -5.88 8.69 -15.86
C ASN A 205 -5.14 9.09 -17.16
N PRO A 206 -5.86 9.49 -18.22
CA PRO A 206 -5.21 9.86 -19.50
C PRO A 206 -4.26 11.06 -19.39
N ASP A 207 -4.49 11.96 -18.42
CA ASP A 207 -3.68 13.16 -18.21
C ASP A 207 -2.46 12.91 -17.31
N PHE A 208 -2.31 11.71 -16.76
CA PHE A 208 -1.26 11.39 -15.79
C PHE A 208 0.15 11.60 -16.34
N MET A 209 0.43 11.00 -17.50
CA MET A 209 1.78 11.03 -18.10
C MET A 209 2.18 12.46 -18.47
N ASP A 210 1.27 13.20 -19.09
CA ASP A 210 1.52 14.60 -19.46
C ASP A 210 1.73 15.48 -18.23
N SER A 211 0.94 15.29 -17.17
CA SER A 211 1.09 16.05 -15.93
C SER A 211 2.42 15.79 -15.21
N LEU A 212 2.94 14.56 -15.28
CA LEU A 212 4.26 14.22 -14.73
C LEU A 212 5.40 14.85 -15.54
N ILE A 213 5.31 14.79 -16.87
CA ILE A 213 6.27 15.44 -17.78
C ILE A 213 6.26 16.96 -17.59
N ASP A 214 5.08 17.57 -17.52
CA ASP A 214 4.94 19.00 -17.26
C ASP A 214 5.55 19.40 -15.91
N LEU A 215 5.46 18.51 -14.91
CA LEU A 215 6.04 18.75 -13.60
C LEU A 215 7.56 18.83 -13.66
N ILE A 216 8.23 17.84 -14.26
CA ILE A 216 9.70 17.86 -14.38
C ILE A 216 10.18 19.03 -15.26
N HIS A 217 9.44 19.41 -16.30
CA HIS A 217 9.75 20.57 -17.12
C HIS A 217 9.63 21.88 -16.32
N ARG A 218 8.60 22.02 -15.46
CA ARG A 218 8.37 23.19 -14.61
C ARG A 218 9.53 23.43 -13.66
N TYR A 219 10.11 22.37 -13.11
CA TYR A 219 11.25 22.44 -12.18
C TYR A 219 12.61 22.21 -12.87
N HIS A 220 12.65 22.14 -14.22
CA HIS A 220 13.88 21.96 -15.01
C HIS A 220 14.69 20.72 -14.60
N ILE A 221 14.03 19.64 -14.20
CA ILE A 221 14.65 18.42 -13.68
C ILE A 221 14.87 17.43 -14.83
N PRO A 222 16.11 16.92 -15.03
CA PRO A 222 16.31 15.77 -15.91
C PRO A 222 15.54 14.54 -15.37
N PRO A 223 14.82 13.80 -16.25
CA PRO A 223 13.92 12.71 -15.83
C PRO A 223 14.57 11.64 -14.95
N HIS A 224 15.85 11.34 -15.19
CA HIS A 224 16.59 10.31 -14.46
C HIS A 224 16.80 10.60 -12.96
N TYR A 225 16.48 11.81 -12.47
CA TYR A 225 16.49 12.11 -11.04
C TYR A 225 15.18 11.73 -10.34
N LEU A 226 14.11 11.49 -11.09
CA LEU A 226 12.81 11.09 -10.57
C LEU A 226 12.47 9.67 -11.05
N ASN A 227 12.66 8.69 -10.19
CA ASN A 227 12.35 7.31 -10.49
C ASN A 227 10.89 6.99 -10.11
N LEU A 228 10.23 6.13 -10.86
CA LEU A 228 8.82 5.81 -10.70
C LEU A 228 8.66 4.35 -10.20
N GLU A 229 8.06 4.17 -9.05
CA GLU A 229 7.82 2.85 -8.45
C GLU A 229 6.38 2.40 -8.70
N LEU A 230 6.23 1.24 -9.33
CA LEU A 230 4.96 0.59 -9.65
C LEU A 230 4.90 -0.75 -8.92
N THR A 231 3.86 -0.98 -8.13
CA THR A 231 3.67 -2.27 -7.45
C THR A 231 3.34 -3.40 -8.44
N GLU A 232 3.72 -4.63 -8.14
CA GLU A 232 3.43 -5.81 -8.97
C GLU A 232 1.94 -5.92 -9.33
N SER A 233 1.05 -5.59 -8.41
CA SER A 233 -0.40 -5.69 -8.61
C SER A 233 -0.94 -4.84 -9.77
N VAL A 234 -0.26 -3.75 -10.10
CA VAL A 234 -0.62 -2.85 -11.21
C VAL A 234 -0.63 -3.60 -12.53
N PHE A 235 0.32 -4.49 -12.75
CA PHE A 235 0.51 -5.21 -14.01
C PHE A 235 -0.46 -6.37 -14.24
N SER A 236 -1.28 -6.72 -13.25
CA SER A 236 -2.17 -7.89 -13.32
C SER A 236 -3.52 -7.63 -14.01
N GLU A 237 -3.93 -6.37 -14.17
CA GLU A 237 -5.28 -6.02 -14.64
C GLU A 237 -5.35 -5.71 -16.14
N ASP A 238 -4.51 -4.81 -16.66
CA ASP A 238 -4.48 -4.42 -18.08
C ASP A 238 -3.03 -4.26 -18.57
N ALA A 239 -2.42 -5.38 -18.90
CA ALA A 239 -1.02 -5.44 -19.29
C ALA A 239 -0.70 -4.55 -20.52
N GLU A 240 -1.62 -4.40 -21.48
CA GLU A 240 -1.38 -3.57 -22.69
C GLU A 240 -1.38 -2.07 -22.35
N LEU A 241 -2.28 -1.63 -21.47
CA LEU A 241 -2.32 -0.24 -21.03
C LEU A 241 -1.04 0.10 -20.25
N ILE A 242 -0.65 -0.76 -19.31
CA ILE A 242 0.54 -0.56 -18.49
C ILE A 242 1.81 -0.55 -19.33
N GLN A 243 1.95 -1.49 -20.27
CA GLN A 243 3.09 -1.52 -21.18
C GLN A 243 3.22 -0.23 -21.99
N ARG A 244 2.09 0.29 -22.50
CA ARG A 244 2.10 1.58 -23.23
C ARG A 244 2.53 2.74 -22.34
N ALA A 245 2.04 2.78 -21.09
CA ALA A 245 2.40 3.80 -20.11
C ALA A 245 3.91 3.73 -19.77
N VAL A 246 4.43 2.54 -19.49
CA VAL A 246 5.86 2.32 -19.21
C VAL A 246 6.72 2.75 -20.40
N ASN A 247 6.39 2.31 -21.61
CA ASN A 247 7.14 2.70 -22.82
C ASN A 247 7.15 4.23 -23.02
N TYR A 248 6.01 4.90 -22.82
CA TYR A 248 5.92 6.35 -22.93
C TYR A 248 6.80 7.07 -21.91
N LEU A 249 6.81 6.60 -20.66
CA LEU A 249 7.64 7.16 -19.60
C LEU A 249 9.14 6.88 -19.82
N HIS A 250 9.50 5.71 -20.36
CA HIS A 250 10.86 5.41 -20.79
C HIS A 250 11.32 6.33 -21.92
N ASP A 251 10.48 6.54 -22.94
CA ASP A 251 10.79 7.46 -24.04
C ASP A 251 11.00 8.90 -23.54
N ALA A 252 10.34 9.26 -22.43
CA ALA A 252 10.54 10.54 -21.75
C ALA A 252 11.79 10.56 -20.84
N GLY A 253 12.46 9.42 -20.65
CA GLY A 253 13.73 9.29 -19.91
C GLY A 253 13.59 8.98 -18.42
N PHE A 254 12.43 8.54 -17.94
CA PHE A 254 12.24 8.08 -16.58
C PHE A 254 12.78 6.67 -16.37
N THR A 255 13.23 6.39 -15.15
CA THR A 255 13.58 5.04 -14.68
C THR A 255 12.38 4.43 -13.98
N ILE A 256 11.98 3.22 -14.39
CA ILE A 256 10.81 2.52 -13.87
C ILE A 256 11.22 1.35 -12.99
N LEU A 257 10.71 1.32 -11.77
CA LEU A 257 10.97 0.26 -10.81
C LEU A 257 9.71 -0.58 -10.60
N MET A 258 9.87 -1.89 -10.53
CA MET A 258 8.83 -2.78 -10.02
C MET A 258 9.01 -3.01 -8.54
N ASP A 259 7.99 -2.66 -7.77
CA ASP A 259 7.96 -2.83 -6.32
C ASP A 259 7.19 -4.08 -5.89
N ASP A 260 7.48 -4.58 -4.68
CA ASP A 260 6.85 -5.76 -4.06
C ASP A 260 6.94 -7.05 -4.90
N PHE A 261 8.03 -7.24 -5.66
CA PHE A 261 8.17 -8.43 -6.53
C PHE A 261 8.07 -9.74 -5.74
N GLY A 262 7.19 -10.62 -6.22
CA GLY A 262 6.92 -11.94 -5.62
C GLY A 262 5.75 -11.95 -4.65
N SER A 263 5.09 -10.82 -4.42
CA SER A 263 3.87 -10.75 -3.60
C SER A 263 2.63 -11.33 -4.33
N GLY A 264 2.67 -11.43 -5.66
CA GLY A 264 1.59 -11.88 -6.54
C GLY A 264 1.87 -13.18 -7.31
N TYR A 265 0.86 -13.65 -8.05
CA TYR A 265 0.91 -14.94 -8.77
C TYR A 265 1.48 -14.87 -10.20
N SER A 266 1.82 -13.69 -10.73
CA SER A 266 2.08 -13.51 -12.17
C SER A 266 3.40 -12.81 -12.52
N SER A 267 4.26 -12.56 -11.57
CA SER A 267 5.47 -11.73 -11.67
C SER A 267 6.39 -12.05 -12.86
N LEU A 268 6.60 -13.32 -13.18
CA LEU A 268 7.50 -13.74 -14.28
C LEU A 268 6.97 -13.38 -15.68
N ASN A 269 5.65 -13.39 -15.88
CA ASN A 269 5.08 -12.99 -17.17
C ASN A 269 5.24 -11.49 -17.41
N ILE A 270 5.14 -10.70 -16.35
CA ILE A 270 5.30 -9.25 -16.41
C ILE A 270 6.71 -8.88 -16.88
N LEU A 271 7.74 -9.51 -16.29
CA LEU A 271 9.14 -9.26 -16.64
C LEU A 271 9.48 -9.62 -18.09
N LYS A 272 8.69 -10.49 -18.72
CA LYS A 272 8.85 -10.83 -20.14
C LYS A 272 8.27 -9.76 -21.07
N ASP A 273 7.17 -9.16 -20.66
CA ASP A 273 6.32 -8.34 -21.53
C ASP A 273 6.51 -6.82 -21.29
N VAL A 274 7.06 -6.42 -20.13
CA VAL A 274 7.25 -5.02 -19.75
C VAL A 274 8.73 -4.74 -19.55
N ASP A 275 9.22 -3.68 -20.20
CA ASP A 275 10.61 -3.23 -20.05
C ASP A 275 10.75 -2.41 -18.76
N LEU A 276 11.44 -2.98 -17.78
CA LEU A 276 11.63 -2.41 -16.44
C LEU A 276 13.13 -2.27 -16.16
N ASP A 277 13.51 -1.19 -15.49
CA ASP A 277 14.93 -0.90 -15.20
C ASP A 277 15.40 -1.55 -13.91
N VAL A 278 14.52 -1.61 -12.91
CA VAL A 278 14.90 -2.01 -11.55
C VAL A 278 13.84 -2.92 -10.95
N LEU A 279 14.31 -3.97 -10.28
CA LEU A 279 13.48 -4.91 -9.53
C LEU A 279 13.71 -4.72 -8.03
N LYS A 280 12.65 -4.43 -7.26
CA LYS A 280 12.70 -4.36 -5.80
C LYS A 280 12.24 -5.69 -5.20
N ILE A 281 13.05 -6.29 -4.34
CA ILE A 281 12.82 -7.60 -3.72
C ILE A 281 12.63 -7.43 -2.22
N ASP A 282 11.46 -7.81 -1.68
CA ASP A 282 11.20 -7.76 -0.23
C ASP A 282 11.92 -8.92 0.49
N MET A 283 12.75 -8.57 1.47
CA MET A 283 13.47 -9.52 2.32
C MET A 283 12.58 -10.37 3.23
N LYS A 284 11.26 -10.21 3.21
CA LYS A 284 10.32 -11.15 3.86
C LYS A 284 10.49 -12.58 3.36
N PHE A 285 11.00 -12.76 2.15
CA PHE A 285 11.41 -14.09 1.67
C PHE A 285 12.55 -14.70 2.50
N PHE A 286 13.30 -13.89 3.24
CA PHE A 286 14.37 -14.34 4.15
C PHE A 286 13.80 -14.74 5.51
N SER A 287 12.82 -15.66 5.53
CA SER A 287 12.14 -16.09 6.74
C SER A 287 13.07 -16.87 7.69
N LYS A 288 12.86 -16.71 9.00
CA LYS A 288 13.59 -17.45 10.05
C LYS A 288 13.11 -18.92 10.11
N GLY A 289 14.00 -19.85 10.40
CA GLY A 289 13.68 -21.26 10.61
C GLY A 289 13.86 -22.15 9.38
N ASN A 290 13.11 -23.27 9.31
CA ASN A 290 13.28 -24.30 8.26
C ASN A 290 13.03 -23.82 6.82
N THR A 291 12.51 -22.63 6.63
CA THR A 291 12.24 -22.00 5.32
C THR A 291 13.32 -21.01 4.89
N ALA A 292 14.24 -20.63 5.77
CA ALA A 292 15.30 -19.65 5.48
C ALA A 292 16.19 -20.06 4.32
N GLU A 293 16.61 -21.34 4.25
CA GLU A 293 17.45 -21.84 3.16
C GLU A 293 16.71 -21.82 1.80
N LYS A 294 15.41 -22.09 1.79
CA LYS A 294 14.59 -21.98 0.56
C LYS A 294 14.42 -20.53 0.15
N GLY A 295 14.18 -19.63 1.12
CA GLY A 295 14.11 -18.21 0.90
C GLY A 295 15.38 -17.65 0.26
N ALA A 296 16.55 -18.00 0.82
CA ALA A 296 17.83 -17.60 0.27
C ALA A 296 18.04 -18.05 -1.19
N LYS A 297 17.66 -19.30 -1.51
CA LYS A 297 17.75 -19.83 -2.90
C LYS A 297 16.78 -19.11 -3.85
N ILE A 298 15.63 -18.68 -3.38
CA ILE A 298 14.68 -17.90 -4.19
C ILE A 298 15.29 -16.52 -4.49
N ILE A 299 15.81 -15.83 -3.47
CA ILE A 299 16.44 -14.52 -3.66
C ILE A 299 17.62 -14.62 -4.63
N GLU A 300 18.50 -15.62 -4.47
CA GLU A 300 19.59 -15.87 -5.41
C GLU A 300 19.08 -16.06 -6.84
N ALA A 301 18.05 -16.89 -7.04
CA ALA A 301 17.47 -17.13 -8.35
C ALA A 301 16.87 -15.85 -8.97
N VAL A 302 16.22 -15.01 -8.18
CA VAL A 302 15.62 -13.75 -8.63
C VAL A 302 16.71 -12.74 -9.01
N ILE A 303 17.77 -12.59 -8.21
CA ILE A 303 18.90 -11.69 -8.53
C ILE A 303 19.55 -12.10 -9.86
N ARG A 304 19.86 -13.40 -10.04
CA ARG A 304 20.45 -13.90 -11.29
C ARG A 304 19.53 -13.74 -12.50
N MET A 305 18.22 -13.87 -12.29
CA MET A 305 17.24 -13.64 -13.34
C MET A 305 17.22 -12.17 -13.75
N ALA A 306 17.17 -11.24 -12.79
CA ALA A 306 17.21 -9.80 -13.04
C ALA A 306 18.51 -9.41 -13.78
N GLU A 307 19.66 -9.90 -13.34
CA GLU A 307 20.96 -9.72 -14.01
C GLU A 307 20.93 -10.20 -15.48
N SER A 308 20.29 -11.36 -15.74
CA SER A 308 20.16 -11.92 -17.10
C SER A 308 19.23 -11.10 -18.01
N LEU A 309 18.40 -10.23 -17.43
CA LEU A 309 17.49 -9.33 -18.12
C LEU A 309 18.00 -7.87 -18.13
N ASP A 310 19.28 -7.66 -17.77
CA ASP A 310 19.92 -6.34 -17.67
C ASP A 310 19.19 -5.37 -16.70
N MET A 311 18.50 -5.92 -15.69
CA MET A 311 17.79 -5.15 -14.67
C MET A 311 18.67 -5.00 -13.42
N MET A 312 18.65 -3.82 -12.80
CA MET A 312 19.23 -3.61 -11.47
C MET A 312 18.34 -4.19 -10.37
N VAL A 313 18.93 -4.54 -9.23
CA VAL A 313 18.19 -5.09 -8.09
C VAL A 313 18.35 -4.22 -6.85
N ILE A 314 17.23 -3.92 -6.20
CA ILE A 314 17.18 -3.33 -4.86
C ILE A 314 16.58 -4.35 -3.90
N ALA A 315 17.32 -4.76 -2.87
CA ALA A 315 16.77 -5.59 -1.80
C ALA A 315 16.23 -4.69 -0.67
N GLU A 316 14.97 -4.87 -0.34
CA GLU A 316 14.25 -4.09 0.66
C GLU A 316 14.10 -4.81 2.00
N GLY A 317 13.83 -4.05 3.07
CA GLY A 317 13.61 -4.62 4.40
C GLY A 317 14.87 -5.24 5.00
N VAL A 318 16.04 -4.74 4.62
CA VAL A 318 17.33 -5.19 5.17
C VAL A 318 17.53 -4.59 6.56
N GLU A 319 17.55 -5.43 7.59
CA GLU A 319 17.63 -5.01 9.00
C GLU A 319 18.90 -5.51 9.71
N GLU A 320 19.52 -6.59 9.22
CA GLU A 320 20.62 -7.25 9.91
C GLU A 320 21.88 -7.40 9.00
N LYS A 321 23.04 -7.32 9.62
CA LYS A 321 24.32 -7.41 8.90
C LYS A 321 24.46 -8.68 8.04
N HIS A 322 24.00 -9.82 8.55
CA HIS A 322 24.10 -11.08 7.81
C HIS A 322 23.31 -11.07 6.48
N GLN A 323 22.22 -10.27 6.40
CA GLN A 323 21.47 -10.05 5.16
C GLN A 323 22.31 -9.22 4.17
N VAL A 324 22.99 -8.18 4.68
CA VAL A 324 23.90 -7.34 3.86
C VAL A 324 25.03 -8.21 3.28
N ASP A 325 25.69 -9.00 4.12
CA ASP A 325 26.79 -9.88 3.70
C ASP A 325 26.30 -10.88 2.64
N PHE A 326 25.14 -11.50 2.85
CA PHE A 326 24.52 -12.43 1.89
C PHE A 326 24.21 -11.78 0.55
N LEU A 327 23.58 -10.59 0.55
CA LEU A 327 23.22 -9.87 -0.67
C LEU A 327 24.47 -9.40 -1.43
N ASN A 328 25.52 -9.00 -0.71
CA ASN A 328 26.79 -8.63 -1.31
C ASN A 328 27.47 -9.82 -2.01
N ASP A 329 27.43 -11.01 -1.39
CA ASP A 329 27.98 -12.24 -1.98
C ASP A 329 27.21 -12.66 -3.25
N LEU A 330 25.92 -12.34 -3.35
CA LEU A 330 25.10 -12.57 -4.53
C LEU A 330 25.27 -11.51 -5.63
N GLY A 331 25.97 -10.42 -5.35
CA GLY A 331 26.18 -9.33 -6.29
C GLY A 331 24.98 -8.38 -6.45
N CYS A 332 24.09 -8.32 -5.46
CA CYS A 332 22.99 -7.35 -5.44
C CYS A 332 23.54 -5.91 -5.57
N ASP A 333 22.85 -5.06 -6.34
CA ASP A 333 23.35 -3.71 -6.64
C ASP A 333 23.10 -2.73 -5.50
N TYR A 334 21.87 -2.72 -4.99
CA TYR A 334 21.39 -1.76 -4.02
C TYR A 334 20.60 -2.43 -2.91
N ILE A 335 20.57 -1.77 -1.77
CA ILE A 335 19.80 -2.19 -0.61
C ILE A 335 19.09 -1.00 0.04
N GLN A 336 17.93 -1.30 0.63
CA GLN A 336 17.12 -0.38 1.40
C GLN A 336 16.63 -1.08 2.66
N GLY A 337 16.72 -0.44 3.83
CA GLY A 337 16.23 -1.03 5.07
C GLY A 337 16.78 -0.34 6.30
N TYR A 338 16.27 -0.76 7.46
CA TYR A 338 16.59 -0.14 8.74
C TYR A 338 18.03 -0.33 9.19
N TYR A 339 18.76 -1.26 8.57
CA TYR A 339 20.19 -1.43 8.82
C TYR A 339 20.99 -0.17 8.45
N PHE A 340 20.63 0.50 7.34
CA PHE A 340 21.31 1.70 6.88
C PHE A 340 20.57 2.99 7.23
N GLY A 341 19.26 2.98 7.26
CA GLY A 341 18.49 4.15 7.61
C GLY A 341 16.98 3.90 7.64
N ARG A 342 16.35 4.49 8.62
CA ARG A 342 14.89 4.58 8.65
C ARG A 342 14.45 5.75 7.77
N PRO A 343 13.18 5.79 7.32
CA PRO A 343 12.64 7.00 6.71
C PRO A 343 12.90 8.22 7.60
N MET A 344 13.52 9.25 7.03
CA MET A 344 13.97 10.44 7.76
C MET A 344 13.48 11.71 7.09
N SER A 345 13.53 12.84 7.80
CA SER A 345 13.14 14.15 7.26
C SER A 345 14.11 14.60 6.15
N GLN A 346 13.65 15.53 5.32
CA GLN A 346 14.48 16.12 4.27
C GLN A 346 15.81 16.66 4.82
N ASP A 347 15.78 17.43 5.92
CA ASP A 347 17.00 17.99 6.54
C ASP A 347 18.01 16.91 6.99
N GLN A 348 17.50 15.75 7.45
CA GLN A 348 18.35 14.64 7.84
C GLN A 348 18.96 13.94 6.62
N TYR A 349 18.17 13.79 5.55
CA TYR A 349 18.63 13.19 4.31
C TYR A 349 19.68 14.09 3.62
N GLU A 350 19.46 15.39 3.56
CA GLU A 350 20.45 16.36 3.05
C GLU A 350 21.78 16.29 3.81
N LYS A 351 21.74 16.18 5.14
CA LYS A 351 22.96 15.99 5.94
C LYS A 351 23.66 14.68 5.60
N LEU A 352 22.91 13.59 5.45
CA LEU A 352 23.46 12.28 5.11
C LEU A 352 24.20 12.30 3.76
N THR A 353 23.64 13.01 2.76
CA THR A 353 24.21 13.03 1.40
C THR A 353 25.28 14.09 1.19
N ASN A 354 25.31 15.15 2.04
CA ASN A 354 26.24 16.25 1.91
C ASN A 354 27.46 16.15 2.83
N HIS A 355 27.53 15.13 3.72
CA HIS A 355 28.72 14.91 4.54
C HIS A 355 29.83 14.23 3.73
N ASP A 356 31.06 14.78 3.85
CA ASP A 356 32.27 14.18 3.30
C ASP A 356 32.50 12.77 3.86
N GLU A 357 33.15 11.91 3.08
CA GLU A 357 33.32 10.47 3.33
C GLU A 357 33.89 10.09 4.72
N GLU A 358 34.55 10.98 5.42
CA GLU A 358 35.14 10.74 6.75
C GLU A 358 34.12 10.76 7.90
N GLU A 359 33.00 11.52 7.81
CA GLU A 359 31.95 11.58 8.84
C GLU A 359 30.89 10.49 8.66
N GLN A 360 30.76 9.90 7.48
CA GLN A 360 29.77 8.85 7.21
C GLN A 360 29.99 7.58 8.06
N HIS A 361 31.21 7.31 8.45
CA HIS A 361 31.55 6.11 9.23
C HIS A 361 31.10 6.19 10.70
N ASP A 362 30.98 7.37 11.28
CA ASP A 362 30.55 7.57 12.67
C ASP A 362 29.02 7.56 12.83
N MET A 363 28.24 7.90 11.77
CA MET A 363 26.78 7.89 11.82
C MET A 363 26.15 6.50 11.63
N LEU A 364 26.93 5.51 11.16
CA LEU A 364 26.47 4.14 10.91
C LEU A 364 26.63 3.19 12.12
N GLN A 365 27.16 3.67 13.25
CA GLN A 365 27.20 2.86 14.47
C GLN A 365 25.82 2.89 15.16
N PRO A 366 25.14 1.72 15.33
CA PRO A 366 23.92 1.67 16.12
C PRO A 366 24.27 2.09 17.55
N GLU A 367 23.54 3.09 18.08
CA GLU A 367 23.56 3.36 19.53
C GLU A 367 23.20 2.06 20.24
N SER A 368 24.23 1.50 20.88
CA SER A 368 24.10 0.35 21.76
C SER A 368 23.37 0.78 23.02
N SER A 369 22.10 0.48 23.15
CA SER A 369 21.38 0.39 24.43
C SER A 369 20.18 -0.55 24.31
#